data_5f1c85482958f58fd2784d3b692f6a27
#
_entry.id   5f1c85482958f58fd2784d3b692f6a27
#
_cell.length_a   1.000
_cell.length_b   1.000
_cell.length_c   1.000
_cell.angle_alpha   90.00
_cell.angle_beta   90.00
_cell.angle_gamma   90.00
#
_symmetry.space_group_name_H-M   'P 1'
#
loop_
_entity.id
_entity.type
_entity.pdbx_description
1 polymer ?
#
loop_
_entity_poly.entity_id
_entity_poly.type
_entity_poly.pdbx_seq_one_letter_code
_entity_poly.pdbx_strand_id
1 'polypeptide(L)'
;MRILLAALNARTALRSTLVAAALVLVTACSGGDEPKTPEKPTPTNADAARQAATLNRANPFTGKAAAKGLPDHPAFLVKIENTSAGAPQYGLSQADLVVEELVEGGLTRLAAFFYSQTPTKVGHVRSTRTTDIALVKPTGGQLIASGGAKVAIRKIKAAGVKLHSEDTGNLTLAIDRGKKAPYDRLLNLAAYADRHRSAKAAVPPPYLAFGARPTAGTTKATSFDVRFSRSSATRWQLGSGGAYRRVNGHAQKGKDFRPDTVLVLFARQVNAGYRDPAGNPVPETVLKGGGRAVVLNGGTMLNARWSKKSAAAPIRLTAGGKPVALEPGKVFVELVPVGAGGVTVRSR
;
A
#
# COMPACT_ATOMS: atom_id res chain seq x y z
N MET A 1 -11.40 -7.74 -61.40
CA MET A 1 -10.82 -6.61 -62.15
C MET A 1 -9.70 -6.08 -61.27
N ARG A 2 -8.47 -6.68 -61.33
CA ARG A 2 -7.27 -6.21 -62.04
C ARG A 2 -7.04 -4.71 -61.80
N ILE A 3 -5.92 -4.23 -61.16
CA ILE A 3 -4.51 -4.18 -61.60
C ILE A 3 -3.74 -3.72 -60.36
N LEU A 4 -2.71 -4.30 -59.78
CA LEU A 4 -1.33 -4.62 -60.14
C LEU A 4 -0.33 -3.42 -60.08
N LEU A 5 0.74 -3.61 -59.28
CA LEU A 5 2.17 -3.20 -59.39
C LEU A 5 2.53 -1.69 -59.15
N ALA A 6 3.62 -1.36 -58.57
CA ALA A 6 4.99 -1.92 -58.61
C ALA A 6 5.89 -1.30 -57.51
N ALA A 7 6.90 -2.06 -57.18
CA ALA A 7 8.09 -1.68 -56.37
C ALA A 7 9.03 -0.74 -57.09
N LEU A 8 9.87 -0.02 -56.35
CA LEU A 8 11.28 0.18 -56.77
C LEU A 8 12.22 0.51 -55.60
N ASN A 9 13.31 -0.24 -55.59
CA ASN A 9 14.50 -0.10 -54.76
C ASN A 9 15.34 1.14 -55.15
N ALA A 10 16.07 1.71 -54.19
CA ALA A 10 17.44 2.22 -54.49
C ALA A 10 18.27 2.26 -53.17
N ARG A 11 19.32 1.44 -53.16
CA ARG A 11 20.52 1.54 -52.32
C ARG A 11 21.40 2.65 -52.80
N THR A 12 22.02 3.41 -51.91
CA THR A 12 23.38 3.95 -52.18
C THR A 12 24.14 4.16 -50.86
N ALA A 13 25.26 3.50 -50.78
CA ALA A 13 26.29 3.67 -49.77
C ALA A 13 27.34 4.71 -50.34
N LEU A 14 27.90 5.55 -49.46
CA LEU A 14 29.22 6.10 -49.67
C LEU A 14 29.89 6.56 -48.36
N ARG A 15 30.97 6.09 -48.13
CA ARG A 15 32.27 6.07 -47.47
C ARG A 15 32.82 7.45 -47.08
N SER A 16 33.37 7.51 -45.87
CA SER A 16 34.70 7.96 -45.43
C SER A 16 35.18 9.38 -45.75
N THR A 17 35.57 10.13 -44.71
CA THR A 17 36.99 10.56 -44.56
C THR A 17 37.26 11.13 -43.16
N LEU A 18 38.34 10.67 -42.54
CA LEU A 18 39.06 11.27 -41.42
C LEU A 18 39.79 12.55 -41.88
N VAL A 19 39.80 13.56 -40.99
CA VAL A 19 40.89 14.53 -40.93
C VAL A 19 41.20 14.88 -39.50
N ALA A 20 42.36 14.50 -39.02
CA ALA A 20 42.98 14.95 -37.79
C ALA A 20 43.70 16.31 -38.08
N ALA A 21 43.54 17.26 -37.17
CA ALA A 21 44.47 18.39 -37.08
C ALA A 21 44.63 18.78 -35.61
N ALA A 22 45.81 18.46 -35.09
CA ALA A 22 46.31 18.97 -33.82
C ALA A 22 46.82 20.41 -34.02
N LEU A 23 46.45 21.29 -33.11
CA LEU A 23 47.18 22.55 -32.93
C LEU A 23 47.32 22.84 -31.42
N VAL A 24 48.52 22.74 -30.94
CA VAL A 24 48.99 23.20 -29.63
C VAL A 24 49.25 24.69 -29.71
N LEU A 25 48.72 25.47 -28.80
CA LEU A 25 49.25 26.78 -28.48
C LEU A 25 49.06 27.05 -26.98
N VAL A 26 50.20 27.17 -26.33
CA VAL A 26 50.41 27.61 -24.98
C VAL A 26 50.35 29.12 -24.89
N THR A 27 49.62 29.72 -23.98
CA THR A 27 50.00 30.99 -23.32
C THR A 27 49.26 31.16 -21.97
N ALA A 28 49.98 31.45 -21.08
CA ALA A 28 50.11 31.81 -19.70
C ALA A 28 49.05 32.68 -19.06
N CYS A 29 48.82 32.31 -17.77
CA CYS A 29 48.62 33.12 -16.54
C CYS A 29 47.69 34.34 -16.56
N SER A 30 46.57 34.21 -15.83
CA SER A 30 46.28 35.15 -14.75
C SER A 30 45.29 34.52 -13.75
N GLY A 31 45.57 34.63 -12.45
CA GLY A 31 44.85 33.97 -11.38
C GLY A 31 43.49 34.62 -11.08
N GLY A 32 42.60 33.81 -10.60
CA GLY A 32 41.31 34.17 -10.02
C GLY A 32 40.76 32.92 -9.37
N ASP A 33 40.94 32.78 -8.06
CA ASP A 33 40.34 31.72 -7.27
C ASP A 33 38.81 31.91 -7.20
N GLU A 34 38.06 31.16 -8.00
CA GLU A 34 36.65 30.92 -7.73
C GLU A 34 36.50 29.77 -6.73
N PRO A 35 35.65 29.87 -5.70
CA PRO A 35 35.44 28.81 -4.73
C PRO A 35 34.74 27.64 -5.42
N LYS A 36 35.43 26.52 -5.58
CA LYS A 36 34.85 25.24 -6.04
C LYS A 36 33.74 24.81 -5.07
N THR A 37 32.50 24.84 -5.54
CA THR A 37 31.38 24.15 -4.90
C THR A 37 31.74 22.68 -4.72
N PRO A 38 31.62 22.09 -3.52
CA PRO A 38 31.95 20.68 -3.33
C PRO A 38 31.01 19.81 -4.19
N GLU A 39 31.59 19.14 -5.14
CA GLU A 39 30.91 18.16 -5.96
C GLU A 39 30.40 17.03 -5.07
N LYS A 40 29.08 16.78 -5.08
CA LYS A 40 28.45 15.71 -4.33
C LYS A 40 29.04 14.39 -4.82
N PRO A 41 29.61 13.55 -3.93
CA PRO A 41 30.28 12.33 -4.37
C PRO A 41 29.32 11.44 -5.15
N THR A 42 29.73 11.03 -6.33
CA THR A 42 29.01 10.04 -7.16
C THR A 42 28.99 8.71 -6.37
N PRO A 43 27.83 8.09 -6.15
CA PRO A 43 27.75 6.84 -5.41
C PRO A 43 28.59 5.75 -6.08
N THR A 44 29.48 5.13 -5.31
CA THR A 44 30.33 4.03 -5.78
C THR A 44 29.51 2.74 -5.94
N ASN A 45 29.99 1.79 -6.75
CA ASN A 45 29.38 0.46 -6.85
C ASN A 45 29.21 -0.24 -5.49
N ALA A 46 30.09 0.07 -4.54
CA ALA A 46 29.99 -0.42 -3.16
C ALA A 46 28.80 0.18 -2.39
N ASP A 47 28.50 1.45 -2.63
CA ASP A 47 27.33 2.11 -2.00
C ASP A 47 26.03 1.61 -2.62
N ALA A 48 25.99 1.38 -3.92
CA ALA A 48 24.85 0.76 -4.60
C ALA A 48 24.64 -0.69 -4.13
N ALA A 49 25.72 -1.46 -3.93
CA ALA A 49 25.65 -2.83 -3.38
C ALA A 49 25.19 -2.83 -1.90
N ARG A 50 25.65 -1.87 -1.09
CA ARG A 50 25.19 -1.70 0.30
C ARG A 50 23.73 -1.27 0.36
N GLN A 51 23.27 -0.35 -0.50
CA GLN A 51 21.86 0.01 -0.62
C GLN A 51 21.00 -1.17 -1.06
N ALA A 52 21.43 -1.95 -2.04
CA ALA A 52 20.75 -3.18 -2.47
C ALA A 52 20.69 -4.22 -1.35
N ALA A 53 21.77 -4.43 -0.60
CA ALA A 53 21.82 -5.35 0.55
C ALA A 53 20.94 -4.87 1.71
N THR A 54 20.79 -3.55 1.91
CA THR A 54 19.91 -2.95 2.92
C THR A 54 18.46 -3.09 2.51
N LEU A 55 18.12 -2.90 1.23
CA LEU A 55 16.77 -3.08 0.68
C LEU A 55 16.31 -4.54 0.77
N ASN A 56 17.21 -5.52 0.62
CA ASN A 56 16.89 -6.94 0.78
C ASN A 56 16.61 -7.36 2.23
N ARG A 57 16.85 -6.50 3.21
CA ARG A 57 16.58 -6.72 4.63
C ARG A 57 15.51 -5.82 5.21
N ALA A 58 14.84 -5.03 4.40
CA ALA A 58 13.75 -4.16 4.84
C ALA A 58 12.40 -4.89 4.81
N ASN A 59 11.55 -4.64 5.81
CA ASN A 59 10.17 -5.09 5.81
C ASN A 59 9.42 -4.43 4.62
N PRO A 60 8.82 -5.20 3.71
CA PRO A 60 8.22 -4.69 2.47
C PRO A 60 7.00 -3.78 2.67
N PHE A 61 6.39 -3.81 3.87
CA PHE A 61 5.21 -3.00 4.21
C PHE A 61 5.55 -1.72 4.96
N THR A 62 6.70 -1.68 5.61
CA THR A 62 7.10 -0.54 6.46
C THR A 62 8.39 0.14 6.01
N GLY A 63 9.17 -0.49 5.14
CA GLY A 63 10.51 0.01 4.77
C GLY A 63 11.53 0.01 5.92
N LYS A 64 11.14 -0.40 7.13
CA LYS A 64 12.06 -0.49 8.28
C LYS A 64 12.95 -1.72 8.18
N ALA A 65 14.20 -1.61 8.63
CA ALA A 65 15.11 -2.75 8.68
C ALA A 65 14.53 -3.88 9.54
N ALA A 66 14.61 -5.11 9.04
CA ALA A 66 14.19 -6.31 9.75
C ALA A 66 15.36 -6.81 10.61
N ALA A 67 15.53 -6.25 11.81
CA ALA A 67 16.67 -6.53 12.70
C ALA A 67 16.82 -8.02 13.04
N LYS A 68 15.73 -8.77 13.07
CA LYS A 68 15.71 -10.23 13.33
C LYS A 68 15.64 -11.09 12.07
N GLY A 69 15.91 -10.48 10.89
CA GLY A 69 15.67 -11.12 9.59
C GLY A 69 14.21 -11.02 9.14
N LEU A 70 13.98 -11.43 7.89
CA LEU A 70 12.61 -11.50 7.32
C LEU A 70 11.95 -12.82 7.74
N PRO A 71 10.63 -12.82 7.94
CA PRO A 71 9.91 -14.04 8.31
C PRO A 71 10.00 -15.14 7.24
N ASP A 72 9.92 -16.37 7.69
CA ASP A 72 9.89 -17.60 6.88
C ASP A 72 8.46 -18.07 6.54
N HIS A 73 7.51 -17.17 6.59
CA HIS A 73 6.11 -17.39 6.22
C HIS A 73 5.63 -16.32 5.23
N PRO A 74 4.54 -16.56 4.47
CA PRO A 74 3.97 -15.55 3.58
C PRO A 74 3.40 -14.37 4.36
N ALA A 75 3.21 -13.22 3.69
CA ALA A 75 2.41 -12.14 4.25
C ALA A 75 0.92 -12.55 4.31
N PHE A 76 0.24 -12.14 5.37
CA PHE A 76 -1.18 -12.38 5.58
C PHE A 76 -1.97 -11.08 5.54
N LEU A 77 -2.99 -11.01 4.69
CA LEU A 77 -3.98 -9.95 4.70
C LEU A 77 -5.22 -10.48 5.42
N VAL A 78 -5.55 -9.94 6.59
CA VAL A 78 -6.72 -10.35 7.38
C VAL A 78 -7.80 -9.28 7.27
N LYS A 79 -9.03 -9.70 6.94
CA LYS A 79 -10.20 -8.81 6.91
C LYS A 79 -10.75 -8.62 8.31
N ILE A 80 -10.86 -7.38 8.77
CA ILE A 80 -11.27 -7.04 10.15
C ILE A 80 -12.45 -6.08 10.11
N GLU A 81 -13.43 -6.33 10.99
CA GLU A 81 -14.60 -5.46 11.19
C GLU A 81 -14.20 -4.05 11.63
N ASN A 82 -14.90 -3.03 11.12
CA ASN A 82 -14.63 -1.64 11.47
C ASN A 82 -15.87 -0.86 11.92
N THR A 83 -16.81 -1.56 12.57
CA THR A 83 -17.97 -0.93 13.21
C THR A 83 -17.99 -1.19 14.71
N SER A 84 -18.81 -0.46 15.44
CA SER A 84 -19.03 -0.67 16.89
C SER A 84 -19.53 -2.08 17.23
N ALA A 85 -20.26 -2.73 16.32
CA ALA A 85 -20.75 -4.10 16.52
C ALA A 85 -19.61 -5.12 16.68
N GLY A 86 -18.49 -4.93 15.95
CA GLY A 86 -17.29 -5.75 16.06
C GLY A 86 -16.23 -5.23 17.02
N ALA A 87 -16.53 -4.20 17.82
CA ALA A 87 -15.60 -3.71 18.84
C ALA A 87 -15.52 -4.68 20.04
N PRO A 88 -14.34 -4.82 20.68
CA PRO A 88 -13.07 -4.22 20.28
C PRO A 88 -12.37 -5.01 19.18
N GLN A 89 -11.63 -4.30 18.31
CA GLN A 89 -10.73 -4.93 17.35
C GLN A 89 -9.48 -5.45 18.08
N TYR A 90 -8.98 -6.62 17.67
CA TYR A 90 -7.80 -7.26 18.25
C TYR A 90 -6.67 -7.38 17.22
N GLY A 91 -5.41 -7.30 17.68
CA GLY A 91 -4.21 -7.53 16.89
C GLY A 91 -3.75 -6.36 16.03
N LEU A 92 -4.52 -5.28 15.87
CA LEU A 92 -4.22 -4.19 14.96
C LEU A 92 -2.88 -3.49 15.25
N SER A 93 -2.50 -3.33 16.53
CA SER A 93 -1.21 -2.71 16.88
C SER A 93 0.00 -3.48 16.35
N GLN A 94 -0.17 -4.75 16.01
CA GLN A 94 0.90 -5.64 15.51
C GLN A 94 0.90 -5.77 13.98
N ALA A 95 -0.07 -5.19 13.29
CA ALA A 95 -0.07 -5.13 11.84
C ALA A 95 1.09 -4.25 11.31
N ASP A 96 1.59 -4.57 10.13
CA ASP A 96 2.63 -3.78 9.43
C ASP A 96 2.02 -2.64 8.62
N LEU A 97 0.89 -2.89 7.97
CA LEU A 97 0.13 -1.93 7.18
C LEU A 97 -1.36 -2.23 7.31
N VAL A 98 -2.19 -1.20 7.35
CA VAL A 98 -3.66 -1.33 7.38
C VAL A 98 -4.25 -0.54 6.23
N VAL A 99 -5.24 -1.11 5.56
CA VAL A 99 -6.04 -0.44 4.53
C VAL A 99 -7.49 -0.37 5.00
N GLU A 100 -8.10 0.79 4.95
CA GLU A 100 -9.54 0.99 5.17
C GLU A 100 -10.22 1.16 3.81
N GLU A 101 -11.25 0.37 3.57
CA GLU A 101 -12.03 0.39 2.33
C GLU A 101 -13.52 0.53 2.60
N LEU A 102 -14.22 1.19 1.68
CA LEU A 102 -15.68 1.25 1.69
C LEU A 102 -16.25 -0.13 1.35
N VAL A 103 -17.27 -0.53 2.11
CA VAL A 103 -18.07 -1.72 1.85
C VAL A 103 -19.55 -1.34 1.72
N GLU A 104 -20.44 -2.31 1.65
CA GLU A 104 -21.87 -2.10 1.55
C GLU A 104 -22.45 -1.26 2.70
N GLY A 105 -23.59 -0.60 2.45
CA GLY A 105 -24.28 0.23 3.44
C GLY A 105 -23.54 1.52 3.80
N GLY A 106 -22.52 1.91 3.04
CA GLY A 106 -21.69 3.09 3.34
C GLY A 106 -20.75 2.89 4.53
N LEU A 107 -20.58 1.64 4.99
CA LEU A 107 -19.66 1.26 6.08
C LEU A 107 -18.25 1.05 5.54
N THR A 108 -17.29 0.90 6.44
CA THR A 108 -15.91 0.56 6.10
C THR A 108 -15.48 -0.76 6.74
N ARG A 109 -14.43 -1.36 6.17
CA ARG A 109 -13.79 -2.56 6.67
C ARG A 109 -12.28 -2.40 6.60
N LEU A 110 -11.55 -3.03 7.53
CA LEU A 110 -10.10 -3.03 7.50
C LEU A 110 -9.56 -4.27 6.81
N ALA A 111 -8.49 -4.07 6.04
CA ALA A 111 -7.63 -5.10 5.50
C ALA A 111 -6.25 -4.90 6.14
N ALA A 112 -5.90 -5.70 7.13
CA ALA A 112 -4.68 -5.57 7.91
C ALA A 112 -3.62 -6.57 7.43
N PHE A 113 -2.43 -6.08 7.08
CA PHE A 113 -1.29 -6.88 6.68
C PHE A 113 -0.44 -7.24 7.89
N PHE A 114 -0.18 -8.52 8.04
CA PHE A 114 0.70 -9.07 9.05
C PHE A 114 1.84 -9.82 8.36
N TYR A 115 3.06 -9.42 8.64
CA TYR A 115 4.27 -10.06 8.14
C TYR A 115 5.35 -10.14 9.23
N SER A 116 5.72 -9.00 9.87
CA SER A 116 6.75 -8.99 10.92
C SER A 116 6.27 -9.57 12.25
N GLN A 117 4.96 -9.57 12.49
CA GLN A 117 4.36 -10.08 13.73
C GLN A 117 3.09 -10.87 13.41
N THR A 118 2.90 -11.98 14.12
CA THR A 118 1.74 -12.87 14.00
C THR A 118 1.06 -13.02 15.36
N PRO A 119 0.11 -12.13 15.73
CA PRO A 119 -0.53 -12.17 17.04
C PRO A 119 -1.40 -13.42 17.22
N THR A 120 -1.53 -13.89 18.48
CA THR A 120 -2.38 -15.02 18.84
C THR A 120 -3.88 -14.69 18.77
N LYS A 121 -4.25 -13.40 18.74
CA LYS A 121 -5.64 -12.95 18.65
C LYS A 121 -5.78 -11.81 17.65
N VAL A 122 -6.47 -12.06 16.52
CA VAL A 122 -6.79 -11.08 15.49
C VAL A 122 -8.28 -11.12 15.19
N GLY A 123 -8.92 -9.97 15.08
CA GLY A 123 -10.33 -9.91 14.69
C GLY A 123 -11.07 -8.65 15.16
N HIS A 124 -12.40 -8.63 15.02
CA HIS A 124 -13.22 -9.78 14.53
C HIS A 124 -13.08 -9.89 13.01
N VAL A 125 -12.80 -11.12 12.59
CA VAL A 125 -12.56 -11.41 11.16
C VAL A 125 -13.88 -11.34 10.39
N ARG A 126 -13.83 -10.73 9.18
CA ARG A 126 -15.02 -10.50 8.36
C ARG A 126 -14.82 -10.99 6.92
N SER A 127 -15.92 -10.92 6.18
CA SER A 127 -15.98 -11.37 4.79
C SER A 127 -15.10 -10.54 3.87
N THR A 128 -14.51 -11.22 2.89
CA THR A 128 -13.75 -10.63 1.80
C THR A 128 -14.63 -9.87 0.81
N ARG A 129 -13.98 -8.97 0.03
CA ARG A 129 -14.56 -8.21 -1.09
C ARG A 129 -13.64 -8.30 -2.30
N THR A 130 -14.17 -8.00 -3.49
CA THR A 130 -13.37 -8.05 -4.73
C THR A 130 -12.22 -7.05 -4.74
N THR A 131 -12.32 -5.94 -4.02
CA THR A 131 -11.22 -4.99 -3.79
C THR A 131 -9.96 -5.67 -3.25
N ASP A 132 -10.11 -6.71 -2.41
CA ASP A 132 -9.00 -7.43 -1.77
C ASP A 132 -8.03 -8.06 -2.78
N ILE A 133 -8.50 -8.36 -4.00
CA ILE A 133 -7.64 -8.87 -5.09
C ILE A 133 -6.49 -7.89 -5.34
N ALA A 134 -6.81 -6.60 -5.51
CA ALA A 134 -5.81 -5.58 -5.81
C ALA A 134 -4.97 -5.18 -4.59
N LEU A 135 -5.42 -5.53 -3.38
CA LEU A 135 -4.65 -5.33 -2.15
C LEU A 135 -3.63 -6.44 -1.93
N VAL A 136 -4.01 -7.71 -2.08
CA VAL A 136 -3.13 -8.84 -1.73
C VAL A 136 -2.21 -9.27 -2.87
N LYS A 137 -2.63 -9.16 -4.14
CA LYS A 137 -1.81 -9.61 -5.30
C LYS A 137 -0.40 -9.01 -5.36
N PRO A 138 -0.18 -7.72 -5.03
CA PRO A 138 1.18 -7.16 -5.06
C PRO A 138 2.15 -7.87 -4.12
N THR A 139 1.64 -8.53 -3.08
CA THR A 139 2.47 -9.14 -2.04
C THR A 139 2.76 -10.63 -2.30
N GLY A 140 2.02 -11.27 -3.20
CA GLY A 140 2.03 -12.74 -3.33
C GLY A 140 1.54 -13.47 -2.06
N GLY A 141 0.97 -12.72 -1.10
CA GLY A 141 0.53 -13.23 0.20
C GLY A 141 -0.79 -14.00 0.17
N GLN A 142 -1.30 -14.31 1.35
CA GLN A 142 -2.54 -15.04 1.57
C GLN A 142 -3.61 -14.10 2.12
N LEU A 143 -4.84 -14.24 1.61
CA LEU A 143 -6.02 -13.52 2.07
C LEU A 143 -6.78 -14.37 3.09
N ILE A 144 -7.03 -13.83 4.27
CA ILE A 144 -7.76 -14.48 5.35
C ILE A 144 -9.05 -13.71 5.63
N ALA A 145 -10.18 -14.40 5.57
CA ALA A 145 -11.51 -13.84 5.79
C ALA A 145 -12.42 -14.85 6.50
N SER A 146 -13.53 -14.41 7.10
CA SER A 146 -14.53 -15.34 7.65
C SER A 146 -15.32 -16.04 6.54
N GLY A 147 -15.40 -15.44 5.36
CA GLY A 147 -16.13 -15.94 4.21
C GLY A 147 -16.28 -14.87 3.14
N GLY A 148 -17.30 -14.96 2.30
CA GLY A 148 -17.63 -13.99 1.28
C GLY A 148 -18.76 -14.46 0.36
N ALA A 149 -19.35 -13.53 -0.40
CA ALA A 149 -20.31 -13.89 -1.43
C ALA A 149 -19.65 -14.84 -2.45
N LYS A 150 -20.40 -15.85 -2.92
CA LYS A 150 -19.90 -16.85 -3.89
C LYS A 150 -19.27 -16.20 -5.12
N VAL A 151 -19.81 -15.07 -5.59
CA VAL A 151 -19.27 -14.28 -6.73
C VAL A 151 -17.90 -13.71 -6.38
N ALA A 152 -17.73 -13.12 -5.19
CA ALA A 152 -16.44 -12.56 -4.73
C ALA A 152 -15.39 -13.68 -4.61
N ILE A 153 -15.73 -14.81 -3.97
CA ILE A 153 -14.83 -15.95 -3.81
C ILE A 153 -14.38 -16.49 -5.18
N ARG A 154 -15.29 -16.62 -6.16
CA ARG A 154 -14.94 -17.04 -7.52
C ARG A 154 -13.96 -16.07 -8.20
N LYS A 155 -14.24 -14.75 -8.13
CA LYS A 155 -13.35 -13.71 -8.70
C LYS A 155 -11.96 -13.74 -8.06
N ILE A 156 -11.89 -13.90 -6.73
CA ILE A 156 -10.64 -13.96 -5.97
C ILE A 156 -9.82 -15.20 -6.39
N LYS A 157 -10.46 -16.38 -6.46
CA LYS A 157 -9.81 -17.62 -6.92
C LYS A 157 -9.34 -17.51 -8.38
N ALA A 158 -10.21 -16.99 -9.27
CA ALA A 158 -9.86 -16.77 -10.68
C ALA A 158 -8.70 -15.78 -10.86
N ALA A 159 -8.53 -14.83 -9.94
CA ALA A 159 -7.38 -13.93 -9.90
C ALA A 159 -6.09 -14.60 -9.37
N GLY A 160 -6.11 -15.87 -8.99
CA GLY A 160 -4.96 -16.60 -8.46
C GLY A 160 -4.58 -16.18 -7.02
N VAL A 161 -5.52 -15.60 -6.26
CA VAL A 161 -5.31 -15.24 -4.86
C VAL A 161 -5.57 -16.45 -3.98
N LYS A 162 -4.64 -16.75 -3.09
CA LYS A 162 -4.79 -17.80 -2.05
C LYS A 162 -5.74 -17.27 -0.97
N LEU A 163 -7.01 -17.68 -1.04
CA LEU A 163 -8.03 -17.33 -0.05
C LEU A 163 -8.20 -18.47 0.96
N HIS A 164 -8.15 -18.10 2.24
CA HIS A 164 -8.45 -18.97 3.38
C HIS A 164 -9.65 -18.41 4.13
N SER A 165 -10.72 -19.20 4.21
CA SER A 165 -11.96 -18.80 4.88
C SER A 165 -12.77 -20.03 5.32
N GLU A 166 -13.73 -19.85 6.23
CA GLU A 166 -14.67 -20.89 6.63
C GLU A 166 -15.49 -21.36 5.42
N ASP A 167 -15.94 -20.44 4.55
CA ASP A 167 -16.71 -20.78 3.33
C ASP A 167 -15.90 -21.58 2.29
N THR A 168 -14.58 -21.58 2.37
CA THR A 168 -13.70 -22.39 1.49
C THR A 168 -13.27 -23.71 2.15
N GLY A 169 -13.67 -23.94 3.40
CA GLY A 169 -13.40 -25.17 4.17
C GLY A 169 -11.94 -25.36 4.57
N ASN A 170 -11.09 -24.36 4.41
CA ASN A 170 -9.65 -24.44 4.65
C ASN A 170 -9.16 -23.54 5.81
N LEU A 171 -10.10 -22.99 6.58
CA LEU A 171 -9.84 -22.19 7.77
C LEU A 171 -10.88 -22.46 8.84
N THR A 172 -10.43 -22.60 10.08
CA THR A 172 -11.30 -22.62 11.27
C THR A 172 -10.98 -21.38 12.10
N LEU A 173 -12.02 -20.61 12.41
CA LEU A 173 -11.95 -19.42 13.26
C LEU A 173 -12.53 -19.76 14.65
N ALA A 174 -11.92 -19.23 15.69
CA ALA A 174 -12.46 -19.31 17.03
C ALA A 174 -13.69 -18.40 17.18
N ILE A 175 -14.60 -18.75 18.06
CA ILE A 175 -15.80 -17.97 18.35
C ILE A 175 -15.58 -17.15 19.61
N ASP A 176 -15.78 -15.84 19.51
CA ASP A 176 -15.89 -14.94 20.64
C ASP A 176 -17.32 -15.05 21.21
N ARG A 177 -17.49 -15.80 22.30
CA ARG A 177 -18.79 -16.01 22.96
C ARG A 177 -19.42 -14.72 23.51
N GLY A 178 -18.65 -13.64 23.65
CA GLY A 178 -19.14 -12.31 24.02
C GLY A 178 -19.77 -11.53 22.89
N LYS A 179 -19.80 -12.10 21.67
CA LYS A 179 -20.31 -11.46 20.44
C LYS A 179 -21.34 -12.33 19.74
N LYS A 180 -22.25 -11.67 19.01
CA LYS A 180 -23.20 -12.37 18.13
C LYS A 180 -22.62 -12.48 16.72
N ALA A 181 -22.92 -13.58 16.05
CA ALA A 181 -22.60 -13.70 14.61
C ALA A 181 -23.23 -12.55 13.81
N PRO A 182 -22.56 -12.02 12.81
CA PRO A 182 -21.28 -12.42 12.23
C PRO A 182 -20.08 -11.61 12.78
N TYR A 183 -20.14 -11.08 14.00
CA TYR A 183 -19.14 -10.22 14.63
C TYR A 183 -18.26 -10.95 15.65
N ASP A 184 -18.22 -12.27 15.62
CA ASP A 184 -17.70 -13.17 16.65
C ASP A 184 -16.50 -14.01 16.21
N ARG A 185 -15.93 -13.78 15.02
CA ARG A 185 -14.85 -14.61 14.48
C ARG A 185 -13.47 -14.09 14.86
N LEU A 186 -12.65 -14.96 15.49
CA LEU A 186 -11.30 -14.67 15.92
C LEU A 186 -10.29 -15.61 15.27
N LEU A 187 -9.15 -15.08 14.88
CA LEU A 187 -8.03 -15.82 14.31
C LEU A 187 -6.87 -15.88 15.28
N ASN A 188 -6.34 -17.10 15.52
CA ASN A 188 -5.00 -17.27 16.06
C ASN A 188 -4.00 -17.25 14.89
N LEU A 189 -3.48 -16.04 14.56
CA LEU A 189 -2.60 -15.88 13.44
C LEU A 189 -1.22 -16.50 13.69
N ALA A 190 -0.74 -16.55 14.91
CA ALA A 190 0.53 -17.22 15.25
C ALA A 190 0.47 -18.70 14.88
N ALA A 191 -0.52 -19.43 15.41
CA ALA A 191 -0.71 -20.85 15.09
C ALA A 191 -1.00 -21.08 13.59
N TYR A 192 -1.65 -20.12 12.93
CA TYR A 192 -1.85 -20.18 11.49
C TYR A 192 -0.54 -20.02 10.72
N ALA A 193 0.27 -19.02 11.07
CA ALA A 193 1.57 -18.76 10.44
C ALA A 193 2.54 -19.93 10.62
N ASP A 194 2.59 -20.53 11.80
CA ASP A 194 3.47 -21.69 12.07
C ASP A 194 3.20 -22.86 11.12
N ARG A 195 1.94 -23.12 10.76
CA ARG A 195 1.59 -24.14 9.76
C ARG A 195 1.96 -23.77 8.32
N HIS A 196 2.30 -22.50 8.08
CA HIS A 196 2.65 -21.96 6.74
C HIS A 196 4.12 -21.55 6.65
N ARG A 197 4.95 -21.87 7.65
CA ARG A 197 6.40 -21.64 7.59
C ARG A 197 7.03 -22.46 6.49
N SER A 198 8.00 -21.87 5.81
CA SER A 198 8.80 -22.52 4.80
C SER A 198 10.10 -21.76 4.59
N ALA A 199 11.21 -22.47 4.61
CA ALA A 199 12.52 -21.89 4.24
C ALA A 199 12.54 -21.32 2.81
N LYS A 200 11.56 -21.70 1.97
CA LYS A 200 11.34 -21.17 0.61
C LYS A 200 10.24 -20.11 0.54
N ALA A 201 9.80 -19.57 1.68
CA ALA A 201 8.80 -18.51 1.68
C ALA A 201 9.33 -17.29 0.90
N ALA A 202 8.58 -16.89 -0.13
CA ALA A 202 8.96 -15.74 -0.93
C ALA A 202 8.80 -14.46 -0.11
N VAL A 203 9.84 -13.63 -0.10
CA VAL A 203 9.77 -12.30 0.47
C VAL A 203 8.83 -11.45 -0.39
N PRO A 204 7.78 -10.83 0.17
CA PRO A 204 6.93 -9.93 -0.60
C PRO A 204 7.73 -8.77 -1.21
N PRO A 205 7.44 -8.36 -2.45
CA PRO A 205 8.03 -7.13 -2.97
C PRO A 205 7.55 -5.91 -2.18
N PRO A 206 8.29 -4.77 -2.20
CA PRO A 206 7.87 -3.55 -1.53
C PRO A 206 6.46 -3.11 -1.96
N TYR A 207 5.55 -2.99 -1.00
CA TYR A 207 4.15 -2.62 -1.25
C TYR A 207 4.02 -1.15 -1.67
N LEU A 208 4.84 -0.29 -1.06
CA LEU A 208 5.00 1.13 -1.30
C LEU A 208 6.48 1.45 -1.47
N ALA A 209 6.80 2.61 -2.06
CA ALA A 209 8.16 3.10 -2.10
C ALA A 209 8.49 3.79 -0.76
N PHE A 210 9.56 3.39 -0.12
CA PHE A 210 10.06 3.98 1.13
C PHE A 210 11.39 4.69 0.90
N GLY A 211 11.60 5.83 1.61
CA GLY A 211 12.79 6.66 1.49
C GLY A 211 12.68 7.95 2.32
N ALA A 212 13.44 8.97 1.97
CA ALA A 212 13.36 10.25 2.65
C ALA A 212 11.98 10.90 2.46
N ARG A 213 11.45 11.47 3.54
CA ARG A 213 10.18 12.21 3.52
C ARG A 213 10.32 13.48 2.68
N PRO A 214 9.41 13.72 1.71
CA PRO A 214 9.37 15.01 1.03
C PRO A 214 8.93 16.11 2.00
N THR A 215 9.68 17.21 2.04
CA THR A 215 9.40 18.38 2.89
C THR A 215 8.82 19.54 2.10
N ALA A 216 9.14 19.64 0.81
CA ALA A 216 8.63 20.69 -0.06
C ALA A 216 7.14 20.49 -0.39
N GLY A 217 6.36 21.60 -0.43
CA GLY A 217 4.94 21.59 -0.78
C GLY A 217 4.02 21.03 0.30
N THR A 218 4.50 20.93 1.55
CA THR A 218 3.71 20.43 2.68
C THR A 218 2.99 21.57 3.42
N THR A 219 1.83 21.25 4.00
CA THR A 219 1.05 22.13 4.87
C THR A 219 0.80 21.46 6.22
N LYS A 220 0.57 22.26 7.30
CA LYS A 220 0.32 21.73 8.65
C LYS A 220 -0.97 20.89 8.68
N ALA A 221 -0.93 19.70 9.27
CA ALA A 221 -2.07 18.79 9.39
C ALA A 221 -1.93 17.87 10.61
N THR A 222 -2.07 18.44 11.81
CA THR A 222 -1.98 17.69 13.07
C THR A 222 -3.28 16.97 13.46
N SER A 223 -4.41 17.42 12.91
CA SER A 223 -5.74 16.81 13.10
C SER A 223 -6.53 16.92 11.81
N PHE A 224 -7.15 15.82 11.39
CA PHE A 224 -7.93 15.76 10.16
C PHE A 224 -8.96 14.63 10.17
N ASP A 225 -9.97 14.76 9.32
CA ASP A 225 -10.99 13.76 9.06
C ASP A 225 -10.82 13.21 7.64
N VAL A 226 -10.97 11.91 7.48
CA VAL A 226 -11.09 11.22 6.19
C VAL A 226 -12.49 10.64 6.10
N ARG A 227 -13.31 11.16 5.19
CA ARG A 227 -14.69 10.74 5.00
C ARG A 227 -14.82 9.80 3.82
N PHE A 228 -15.49 8.67 4.01
CA PHE A 228 -15.81 7.67 3.00
C PHE A 228 -17.23 7.81 2.45
N SER A 229 -18.18 8.10 3.34
CA SER A 229 -19.59 8.20 3.03
C SER A 229 -20.28 9.25 3.94
N ARG A 230 -21.60 9.33 3.89
CA ARG A 230 -22.37 10.14 4.86
C ARG A 230 -22.29 9.59 6.28
N SER A 231 -22.12 8.25 6.43
CA SER A 231 -22.14 7.55 7.72
C SER A 231 -20.76 7.13 8.21
N SER A 232 -19.71 7.18 7.38
CA SER A 232 -18.38 6.69 7.73
C SER A 232 -17.30 7.72 7.49
N ALA A 233 -16.57 8.03 8.56
CA ALA A 233 -15.37 8.86 8.53
C ALA A 233 -14.40 8.41 9.61
N THR A 234 -13.10 8.43 9.28
CA THR A 234 -12.02 8.19 10.25
C THR A 234 -11.41 9.52 10.68
N ARG A 235 -11.36 9.75 11.99
CA ARG A 235 -10.81 10.96 12.59
C ARG A 235 -9.41 10.70 13.11
N TRP A 236 -8.48 11.53 12.69
CA TRP A 236 -7.07 11.39 13.00
C TRP A 236 -6.55 12.55 13.83
N GLN A 237 -5.64 12.24 14.74
CA GLN A 237 -4.90 13.21 15.53
C GLN A 237 -3.45 12.75 15.67
N LEU A 238 -2.51 13.70 15.50
CA LEU A 238 -1.10 13.47 15.76
C LEU A 238 -0.88 13.22 17.25
N GLY A 239 -0.16 12.16 17.57
CA GLY A 239 0.28 11.84 18.93
C GLY A 239 1.64 12.47 19.26
N SER A 240 2.00 12.47 20.54
CA SER A 240 3.27 13.04 21.04
C SER A 240 4.53 12.40 20.44
N GLY A 241 4.43 11.14 19.97
CA GLY A 241 5.53 10.41 19.32
C GLY A 241 5.62 10.57 17.81
N GLY A 242 4.87 11.52 17.19
CA GLY A 242 4.90 11.76 15.75
C GLY A 242 4.02 10.80 14.93
N ALA A 243 3.51 9.72 15.52
CA ALA A 243 2.56 8.82 14.89
C ALA A 243 1.11 9.32 15.08
N TYR A 244 0.25 9.08 14.09
CA TYR A 244 -1.15 9.40 14.20
C TYR A 244 -1.93 8.36 15.02
N ARG A 245 -3.07 8.76 15.58
CA ARG A 245 -4.04 7.89 16.24
C ARG A 245 -5.44 8.12 15.68
N ARG A 246 -6.21 7.08 15.55
CA ARG A 246 -7.66 7.18 15.27
C ARG A 246 -8.38 7.61 16.52
N VAL A 247 -9.14 8.71 16.46
CA VAL A 247 -9.91 9.22 17.60
C VAL A 247 -11.18 8.40 17.81
N ASN A 248 -11.76 7.90 16.71
CA ASN A 248 -12.99 7.11 16.69
C ASN A 248 -12.75 5.65 16.24
N GLY A 249 -11.54 5.12 16.46
CA GLY A 249 -11.23 3.71 16.19
C GLY A 249 -11.95 2.76 17.18
N HIS A 250 -12.11 1.51 16.76
CA HIS A 250 -12.80 0.46 17.52
C HIS A 250 -11.83 -0.56 18.12
N ALA A 251 -10.53 -0.28 18.14
CA ALA A 251 -9.55 -1.19 18.73
C ALA A 251 -9.62 -1.25 20.26
N GLN A 252 -9.13 -2.33 20.83
CA GLN A 252 -8.93 -2.43 22.27
C GLN A 252 -8.10 -1.23 22.76
N LYS A 253 -8.45 -0.68 23.93
CA LYS A 253 -7.78 0.49 24.51
C LYS A 253 -6.25 0.32 24.51
N GLY A 254 -5.53 1.28 23.92
CA GLY A 254 -4.07 1.27 23.81
C GLY A 254 -3.51 0.26 22.80
N LYS A 255 -4.33 -0.50 22.08
CA LYS A 255 -3.93 -1.54 21.11
C LYS A 255 -4.35 -1.23 19.68
N ASP A 256 -4.65 0.04 19.36
CA ASP A 256 -4.94 0.44 17.98
C ASP A 256 -3.65 0.53 17.14
N PHE A 257 -3.82 0.45 15.83
CA PHE A 257 -2.75 0.72 14.88
C PHE A 257 -2.35 2.19 14.95
N ARG A 258 -1.07 2.46 15.10
CA ARG A 258 -0.52 3.81 15.14
C ARG A 258 0.39 4.03 13.93
N PRO A 259 -0.13 4.61 12.85
CA PRO A 259 0.66 4.87 11.66
C PRO A 259 1.59 6.08 11.82
N ASP A 260 2.80 5.95 11.30
CA ASP A 260 3.71 7.07 11.05
C ASP A 260 3.16 7.92 9.87
N THR A 261 2.54 7.26 8.90
CA THR A 261 1.94 7.90 7.72
C THR A 261 0.47 7.46 7.54
N VAL A 262 -0.42 8.42 7.29
CA VAL A 262 -1.76 8.17 6.73
C VAL A 262 -1.73 8.55 5.25
N LEU A 263 -2.00 7.57 4.39
CA LEU A 263 -2.01 7.72 2.93
C LEU A 263 -3.46 7.65 2.42
N VAL A 264 -3.99 8.75 1.95
CA VAL A 264 -5.33 8.79 1.37
C VAL A 264 -5.26 8.66 -0.14
N LEU A 265 -5.93 7.66 -0.70
CA LEU A 265 -6.05 7.41 -2.14
C LEU A 265 -7.48 7.63 -2.59
N PHE A 266 -7.72 8.65 -3.43
CA PHE A 266 -9.03 8.87 -4.03
C PHE A 266 -9.18 7.93 -5.23
N ALA A 267 -10.07 6.94 -5.10
CA ALA A 267 -10.27 5.92 -6.10
C ALA A 267 -11.74 5.83 -6.53
N ARG A 268 -11.97 5.48 -7.80
CA ARG A 268 -13.31 5.27 -8.34
C ARG A 268 -13.93 4.01 -7.70
N GLN A 269 -15.20 4.11 -7.36
CA GLN A 269 -16.03 2.98 -6.93
C GLN A 269 -16.86 2.49 -8.11
N VAL A 270 -17.03 1.17 -8.19
CA VAL A 270 -17.96 0.51 -9.11
C VAL A 270 -18.82 -0.49 -8.33
N ASN A 271 -19.94 -0.88 -8.90
CA ASN A 271 -20.70 -2.01 -8.37
C ASN A 271 -19.93 -3.31 -8.67
N ALA A 272 -19.66 -4.12 -7.65
CA ALA A 272 -18.96 -5.40 -7.79
C ALA A 272 -19.75 -6.47 -8.56
N GLY A 273 -21.01 -6.18 -8.90
CA GLY A 273 -21.89 -7.07 -9.63
C GLY A 273 -22.63 -8.08 -8.75
N TYR A 274 -22.72 -7.81 -7.45
CA TYR A 274 -23.51 -8.61 -6.50
C TYR A 274 -24.01 -7.77 -5.33
N ARG A 275 -24.93 -8.35 -4.55
CA ARG A 275 -25.50 -7.72 -3.35
C ARG A 275 -25.07 -8.48 -2.11
N ASP A 276 -25.09 -7.79 -0.96
CA ASP A 276 -24.93 -8.41 0.35
C ASP A 276 -26.24 -9.16 0.77
N PRO A 277 -26.24 -9.90 1.89
CA PRO A 277 -27.45 -10.57 2.38
C PRO A 277 -28.60 -9.62 2.72
N ALA A 278 -28.34 -8.35 3.00
CA ALA A 278 -29.36 -7.32 3.24
C ALA A 278 -29.85 -6.64 1.95
N GLY A 279 -29.39 -7.07 0.78
CA GLY A 279 -29.80 -6.55 -0.52
C GLY A 279 -29.07 -5.32 -0.99
N ASN A 280 -28.06 -4.83 -0.24
CA ASN A 280 -27.27 -3.65 -0.64
C ASN A 280 -26.29 -3.98 -1.76
N PRO A 281 -26.12 -3.12 -2.78
CA PRO A 281 -25.07 -3.31 -3.77
C PRO A 281 -23.69 -3.20 -3.09
N VAL A 282 -22.83 -4.18 -3.41
CA VAL A 282 -21.46 -4.21 -2.86
C VAL A 282 -20.55 -3.35 -3.74
N PRO A 283 -19.84 -2.36 -3.17
CA PRO A 283 -18.88 -1.56 -3.91
C PRO A 283 -17.57 -2.32 -4.13
N GLU A 284 -16.88 -2.00 -5.23
CA GLU A 284 -15.50 -2.40 -5.49
C GLU A 284 -14.67 -1.14 -5.74
N THR A 285 -13.58 -0.98 -4.99
CA THR A 285 -12.62 0.10 -5.21
C THR A 285 -11.69 -0.27 -6.36
N VAL A 286 -11.68 0.55 -7.42
CA VAL A 286 -10.85 0.33 -8.60
C VAL A 286 -9.44 0.85 -8.34
N LEU A 287 -8.50 -0.06 -8.11
CA LEU A 287 -7.09 0.26 -7.87
C LEU A 287 -6.19 0.08 -9.11
N LYS A 288 -6.75 -0.14 -10.31
CA LYS A 288 -6.02 -0.05 -11.58
C LYS A 288 -6.20 1.35 -12.16
N GLY A 289 -5.10 2.03 -12.50
CA GLY A 289 -5.12 3.42 -13.01
C GLY A 289 -4.42 4.37 -12.07
N GLY A 290 -5.06 5.46 -11.71
CA GLY A 290 -4.49 6.48 -10.84
C GLY A 290 -5.53 7.51 -10.39
N GLY A 291 -5.11 8.40 -9.51
CA GLY A 291 -5.97 9.44 -8.97
C GLY A 291 -5.22 10.42 -8.08
N ARG A 292 -5.97 11.29 -7.42
CA ARG A 292 -5.44 12.17 -6.37
C ARG A 292 -5.05 11.33 -5.16
N ALA A 293 -3.96 11.73 -4.50
CA ALA A 293 -3.54 11.19 -3.22
C ALA A 293 -3.20 12.31 -2.24
N VAL A 294 -3.26 12.01 -0.95
CA VAL A 294 -2.78 12.88 0.12
C VAL A 294 -1.90 12.05 1.05
N VAL A 295 -0.70 12.54 1.32
CA VAL A 295 0.24 11.93 2.27
C VAL A 295 0.26 12.78 3.52
N LEU A 296 -0.09 12.21 4.67
CA LEU A 296 -0.06 12.87 5.97
C LEU A 296 0.98 12.15 6.84
N ASN A 297 2.03 12.87 7.23
CA ASN A 297 3.14 12.32 8.01
C ASN A 297 3.72 13.42 8.90
N GLY A 298 4.05 13.08 10.17
CA GLY A 298 4.71 13.98 11.10
C GLY A 298 4.03 15.34 11.28
N GLY A 299 2.70 15.40 11.21
CA GLY A 299 1.91 16.63 11.38
C GLY A 299 1.84 17.50 10.13
N THR A 300 2.26 17.01 8.96
CA THR A 300 2.16 17.72 7.69
C THR A 300 1.38 16.93 6.65
N MET A 301 0.82 17.62 5.66
CA MET A 301 0.07 17.08 4.53
C MET A 301 0.76 17.47 3.23
N LEU A 302 0.94 16.50 2.33
CA LEU A 302 1.42 16.69 0.97
C LEU A 302 0.33 16.24 -0.02
N ASN A 303 -0.04 17.10 -0.96
CA ASN A 303 -0.86 16.70 -2.09
C ASN A 303 -0.03 15.94 -3.12
N ALA A 304 -0.53 14.78 -3.54
CA ALA A 304 0.15 13.87 -4.44
C ALA A 304 -0.83 13.25 -5.44
N ARG A 305 -0.31 12.43 -6.32
CA ARG A 305 -1.08 11.52 -7.19
C ARG A 305 -0.60 10.11 -6.98
N TRP A 306 -1.53 9.16 -7.03
CA TRP A 306 -1.20 7.75 -7.04
C TRP A 306 -1.40 7.14 -8.43
N SER A 307 -0.67 6.06 -8.70
CA SER A 307 -0.87 5.21 -9.87
C SER A 307 -0.58 3.75 -9.56
N LYS A 308 -1.26 2.84 -10.26
CA LYS A 308 -1.11 1.39 -10.15
C LYS A 308 -1.43 0.76 -11.50
N LYS A 309 -0.44 0.12 -12.13
CA LYS A 309 -0.55 -0.38 -13.51
C LYS A 309 -1.47 -1.61 -13.65
N SER A 310 -1.51 -2.46 -12.64
CA SER A 310 -2.32 -3.69 -12.62
C SER A 310 -2.67 -4.08 -11.18
N ALA A 311 -3.52 -5.10 -10.98
CA ALA A 311 -3.82 -5.63 -9.66
C ALA A 311 -2.57 -6.08 -8.91
N ALA A 312 -1.57 -6.63 -9.60
CA ALA A 312 -0.32 -7.10 -8.99
C ALA A 312 0.78 -6.03 -8.86
N ALA A 313 0.63 -4.88 -9.52
CA ALA A 313 1.64 -3.82 -9.44
C ALA A 313 1.61 -3.11 -8.08
N PRO A 314 2.74 -2.58 -7.58
CA PRO A 314 2.77 -1.72 -6.41
C PRO A 314 2.08 -0.38 -6.69
N ILE A 315 1.69 0.31 -5.62
CA ILE A 315 1.21 1.70 -5.68
C ILE A 315 2.44 2.61 -5.83
N ARG A 316 2.36 3.56 -6.77
CA ARG A 316 3.36 4.61 -7.00
C ARG A 316 2.76 5.96 -6.66
N LEU A 317 3.56 6.83 -6.05
CA LEU A 317 3.18 8.20 -5.72
C LEU A 317 4.04 9.20 -6.47
N THR A 318 3.44 10.32 -6.87
CA THR A 318 4.14 11.47 -7.47
C THR A 318 3.59 12.77 -6.92
N ALA A 319 4.45 13.79 -6.78
CA ALA A 319 4.05 15.16 -6.46
C ALA A 319 4.88 16.12 -7.31
N GLY A 320 4.23 17.11 -7.93
CA GLY A 320 4.91 18.00 -8.88
C GLY A 320 5.63 17.26 -10.01
N GLY A 321 5.09 16.12 -10.46
CA GLY A 321 5.71 15.28 -11.51
C GLY A 321 6.88 14.40 -11.03
N LYS A 322 7.35 14.55 -9.80
CA LYS A 322 8.49 13.78 -9.25
C LYS A 322 7.99 12.58 -8.42
N PRO A 323 8.71 11.44 -8.41
CA PRO A 323 8.40 10.33 -7.53
C PRO A 323 8.43 10.73 -6.05
N VAL A 324 7.49 10.19 -5.28
CA VAL A 324 7.40 10.37 -3.82
C VAL A 324 7.60 9.02 -3.15
N ALA A 325 8.55 8.94 -2.23
CA ALA A 325 8.71 7.85 -1.28
C ALA A 325 8.11 8.25 0.07
N LEU A 326 7.62 7.26 0.82
CA LEU A 326 7.17 7.45 2.20
C LEU A 326 8.35 7.23 3.16
N GLU A 327 8.36 7.95 4.26
CA GLU A 327 9.31 7.67 5.34
C GLU A 327 9.09 6.26 5.89
N PRO A 328 10.16 5.47 6.14
CA PRO A 328 10.02 4.14 6.71
C PRO A 328 9.25 4.13 8.03
N GLY A 329 8.13 3.44 8.04
CA GLY A 329 7.21 3.43 9.17
C GLY A 329 5.92 2.68 8.85
N LYS A 330 5.04 2.57 9.84
CA LYS A 330 3.70 2.00 9.66
C LYS A 330 2.84 2.94 8.81
N VAL A 331 2.11 2.38 7.85
CA VAL A 331 1.23 3.14 6.95
C VAL A 331 -0.21 2.69 7.13
N PHE A 332 -1.12 3.66 7.28
CA PHE A 332 -2.55 3.43 7.16
C PHE A 332 -3.03 4.01 5.84
N VAL A 333 -3.63 3.18 5.00
CA VAL A 333 -4.13 3.57 3.68
C VAL A 333 -5.65 3.73 3.75
N GLU A 334 -6.14 4.89 3.34
CA GLU A 334 -7.57 5.22 3.25
C GLU A 334 -8.01 5.19 1.79
N LEU A 335 -8.84 4.23 1.37
CA LEU A 335 -9.37 4.14 0.01
C LEU A 335 -10.67 4.92 -0.12
N VAL A 336 -10.55 6.20 -0.38
CA VAL A 336 -11.67 7.16 -0.37
C VAL A 336 -12.37 7.20 -1.72
N PRO A 337 -13.72 7.11 -1.77
CA PRO A 337 -14.48 7.24 -3.00
C PRO A 337 -14.33 8.64 -3.63
N VAL A 338 -14.05 8.68 -4.93
CA VAL A 338 -14.11 9.95 -5.70
C VAL A 338 -15.54 10.46 -5.73
N GLY A 339 -15.71 11.76 -5.45
CA GLY A 339 -17.01 12.47 -5.50
C GLY A 339 -17.84 12.36 -4.20
N ALA A 340 -17.66 11.32 -3.39
CA ALA A 340 -18.42 11.13 -2.15
C ALA A 340 -17.60 11.35 -0.89
N GLY A 341 -16.28 11.11 -0.97
CA GLY A 341 -15.35 11.20 0.15
C GLY A 341 -14.47 12.45 0.13
N GLY A 342 -13.72 12.67 1.20
CA GLY A 342 -12.84 13.83 1.32
C GLY A 342 -11.89 13.76 2.50
N VAL A 343 -10.90 14.66 2.46
CA VAL A 343 -10.01 14.95 3.60
C VAL A 343 -10.26 16.38 4.03
N THR A 344 -10.51 16.58 5.32
CA THR A 344 -10.70 17.90 5.93
C THR A 344 -9.68 18.05 7.06
N VAL A 345 -8.75 18.98 6.90
CA VAL A 345 -7.80 19.34 7.97
C VAL A 345 -8.53 20.24 8.95
N ARG A 346 -8.40 19.93 10.24
CA ARG A 346 -8.94 20.78 11.30
C ARG A 346 -7.86 21.76 11.75
N SER A 347 -8.08 23.04 11.51
CA SER A 347 -7.31 24.11 12.16
C SER A 347 -7.66 24.13 13.65
N ARG A 348 -6.67 24.04 14.51
CA ARG A 348 -6.76 24.52 15.90
C ARG A 348 -6.13 25.86 15.99
#